data_8d6f31d7d72827f67b299dffa9fb9c67
#
_entry.id   8d6f31d7d72827f67b299dffa9fb9c67
#
_cell.length_a   1.000
_cell.length_b   1.000
_cell.length_c   1.000
_cell.angle_alpha   90.00
_cell.angle_beta   90.00
_cell.angle_gamma   90.00
#
_symmetry.space_group_name_H-M   'P 1'
#
loop_
_entity.id
_entity.type
_entity.pdbx_description
1 polymer ?
#
loop_
_entity_poly.entity_id
_entity_poly.type
_entity_poly.pdbx_seq_one_letter_code
_entity_poly.pdbx_strand_id
1 'polypeptide(L)'
;MIQLVPLISEGHILTRPILQAWSDHVFLVDEYLYKGYADGILAGCELTTTEDTIVLNEGLMFFENQVFLFKEPMMVKYEPTNTTMVLKVCFSNEMRDASYRYREVDLVLSEQLTLQKGELELCRFKLQEGARLRYLYQDFEDRNTEYDTLNTIHTPYTAKGRSTLSPDITRGFAREMLEQENICDFDALFCLQILAADKPITKDALVSYIEHREKKKLEDTSNLRIYCELLRVLQREKGILKQEEVQKKKQWKIKVD
;
A
#
# COMPACT_ATOMS: atom_id res chain seq x y z
N MET A 1 4.34 -13.96 38.00
CA MET A 1 4.56 -12.95 36.93
C MET A 1 4.27 -11.59 37.54
N ILE A 2 5.17 -10.61 37.44
CA ILE A 2 4.97 -9.25 37.95
C ILE A 2 5.01 -8.32 36.76
N GLN A 3 3.97 -7.51 36.57
CA GLN A 3 3.98 -6.43 35.58
C GLN A 3 4.48 -5.16 36.28
N LEU A 4 5.55 -4.59 35.75
CA LEU A 4 6.12 -3.35 36.27
C LEU A 4 5.63 -2.17 35.44
N VAL A 5 4.95 -1.23 36.08
CA VAL A 5 4.53 0.04 35.46
C VAL A 5 5.29 1.16 36.18
N PRO A 6 6.22 1.86 35.49
CA PRO A 6 6.98 2.93 36.13
C PRO A 6 6.06 4.08 36.58
N LEU A 7 6.18 4.50 37.79
CA LEU A 7 5.54 5.72 38.31
C LEU A 7 6.56 6.86 38.22
N ILE A 8 6.23 7.87 37.44
CA ILE A 8 7.06 9.06 37.25
C ILE A 8 6.36 10.23 37.91
N SER A 9 7.00 10.80 38.95
CA SER A 9 6.53 11.98 39.67
C SER A 9 7.65 13.02 39.79
N GLU A 10 7.30 14.24 40.13
CA GLU A 10 8.26 15.31 40.33
C GLU A 10 9.30 14.91 41.38
N GLY A 11 10.58 15.10 41.06
CA GLY A 11 11.71 14.71 41.93
C GLY A 11 12.13 13.24 41.84
N HIS A 12 11.46 12.38 41.06
CA HIS A 12 11.91 11.01 40.85
C HIS A 12 13.18 10.94 39.98
N ILE A 13 14.15 10.17 40.46
CA ILE A 13 15.36 9.86 39.70
C ILE A 13 15.04 8.70 38.75
N LEU A 14 15.22 8.92 37.42
CA LEU A 14 15.11 7.86 36.43
C LEU A 14 16.28 6.88 36.58
N THR A 15 15.99 5.70 37.08
CA THR A 15 16.96 4.63 37.20
C THR A 15 16.98 3.72 36.00
N ARG A 16 18.08 2.99 35.76
CA ARG A 16 18.19 2.02 34.66
C ARG A 16 17.04 0.99 34.65
N PRO A 17 16.59 0.39 35.78
CA PRO A 17 15.45 -0.52 35.76
C PRO A 17 14.14 0.12 35.31
N ILE A 18 13.87 1.39 35.63
CA ILE A 18 12.70 2.14 35.19
C ILE A 18 12.73 2.33 33.68
N LEU A 19 13.85 2.80 33.12
CA LEU A 19 14.05 3.00 31.69
C LEU A 19 13.98 1.67 30.93
N GLN A 20 14.55 0.61 31.50
CA GLN A 20 14.48 -0.73 30.90
C GLN A 20 13.04 -1.25 30.84
N ALA A 21 12.27 -1.14 31.93
CA ALA A 21 10.87 -1.56 31.94
C ALA A 21 10.02 -0.80 30.92
N TRP A 22 10.32 0.47 30.71
CA TRP A 22 9.65 1.29 29.68
C TRP A 22 10.04 0.88 28.27
N SER A 23 11.33 0.71 28.02
CA SER A 23 11.85 0.21 26.74
C SER A 23 11.26 -1.16 26.39
N ASP A 24 11.31 -2.11 27.34
CA ASP A 24 10.77 -3.45 27.14
C ASP A 24 9.27 -3.41 26.83
N HIS A 25 8.52 -2.56 27.53
CA HIS A 25 7.08 -2.43 27.27
C HIS A 25 6.81 -1.97 25.83
N VAL A 26 7.50 -0.93 25.37
CA VAL A 26 7.27 -0.38 24.02
C VAL A 26 7.67 -1.41 22.96
N PHE A 27 8.91 -1.89 22.98
CA PHE A 27 9.43 -2.74 21.90
C PHE A 27 8.83 -4.15 21.88
N LEU A 28 8.60 -4.77 23.06
CA LEU A 28 8.00 -6.11 23.11
C LEU A 28 6.50 -6.08 22.76
N VAL A 29 5.78 -5.02 23.14
CA VAL A 29 4.38 -4.89 22.75
C VAL A 29 4.27 -4.79 21.23
N ASP A 30 5.08 -3.96 20.59
CA ASP A 30 5.09 -3.85 19.12
C ASP A 30 5.45 -5.17 18.45
N GLU A 31 6.48 -5.88 18.95
CA GLU A 31 6.86 -7.19 18.44
C GLU A 31 5.70 -8.21 18.49
N TYR A 32 4.95 -8.24 19.58
CA TYR A 32 3.81 -9.15 19.74
C TYR A 32 2.59 -8.71 18.95
N LEU A 33 2.30 -7.41 18.85
CA LEU A 33 1.17 -6.88 18.08
C LEU A 33 1.30 -7.19 16.58
N TYR A 34 2.53 -7.11 16.07
CA TYR A 34 2.82 -7.32 14.64
C TYR A 34 3.44 -8.69 14.33
N LYS A 35 3.41 -9.62 15.28
CA LYS A 35 3.91 -10.98 15.06
C LYS A 35 3.16 -11.66 13.91
N GLY A 36 3.91 -12.08 12.90
CA GLY A 36 3.36 -12.72 11.69
C GLY A 36 2.74 -11.76 10.68
N TYR A 37 3.01 -10.47 10.82
CA TYR A 37 2.73 -9.49 9.78
C TYR A 37 3.86 -9.44 8.76
N ALA A 38 3.53 -9.06 7.54
CA ALA A 38 4.49 -8.89 6.45
C ALA A 38 4.98 -7.43 6.38
N ASP A 39 6.15 -7.24 5.78
CA ASP A 39 6.75 -5.93 5.56
C ASP A 39 5.85 -5.02 4.71
N GLY A 40 5.85 -3.71 5.04
CA GLY A 40 5.05 -2.72 4.33
C GLY A 40 4.68 -1.49 5.17
N ILE A 41 3.82 -0.66 4.63
CA ILE A 41 3.27 0.51 5.32
C ILE A 41 2.24 0.07 6.36
N LEU A 42 2.39 0.54 7.59
CA LEU A 42 1.44 0.31 8.69
C LEU A 42 0.37 1.41 8.77
N ALA A 43 0.79 2.66 8.70
CA ALA A 43 -0.08 3.84 8.79
C ALA A 43 0.65 5.08 8.30
N GLY A 44 -0.08 6.08 7.79
CA GLY A 44 0.51 7.27 7.20
C GLY A 44 1.36 6.94 5.98
N CYS A 45 2.50 7.61 5.84
CA CYS A 45 3.40 7.43 4.70
C CYS A 45 2.74 7.73 3.35
N GLU A 46 1.76 8.63 3.34
CA GLU A 46 1.11 9.07 2.11
C GLU A 46 2.10 9.83 1.23
N LEU A 47 2.01 9.56 -0.08
CA LEU A 47 2.81 10.29 -1.06
C LEU A 47 2.04 11.50 -1.56
N THR A 48 2.71 12.65 -1.58
CA THR A 48 2.24 13.87 -2.24
C THR A 48 3.31 14.39 -3.20
N THR A 49 2.94 15.27 -4.12
CA THR A 49 3.88 15.84 -5.10
C THR A 49 3.81 17.34 -5.09
N THR A 50 4.96 17.98 -5.32
CA THR A 50 5.10 19.38 -5.69
C THR A 50 5.50 19.48 -7.17
N GLU A 51 6.01 20.62 -7.62
CA GLU A 51 6.41 20.81 -9.02
C GLU A 51 7.56 19.90 -9.46
N ASP A 52 8.50 19.59 -8.55
CA ASP A 52 9.72 18.84 -8.85
C ASP A 52 10.07 17.79 -7.78
N THR A 53 9.20 17.59 -6.80
CA THR A 53 9.53 16.79 -5.63
C THR A 53 8.39 15.83 -5.25
N ILE A 54 8.71 14.58 -4.96
CA ILE A 54 7.81 13.64 -4.29
C ILE A 54 8.12 13.72 -2.79
N VAL A 55 7.07 13.83 -1.99
CA VAL A 55 7.14 13.89 -0.54
C VAL A 55 6.50 12.64 0.04
N LEU A 56 7.27 11.88 0.83
CA LEU A 56 6.76 10.85 1.71
C LEU A 56 6.43 11.51 3.05
N ASN A 57 5.16 11.57 3.41
CA ASN A 57 4.72 12.15 4.67
C ASN A 57 5.02 11.24 5.86
N GLU A 58 4.80 11.75 7.06
CA GLU A 58 5.03 11.04 8.32
C GLU A 58 4.20 9.75 8.38
N GLY A 59 4.70 8.78 9.13
CA GLY A 59 3.98 7.53 9.28
C GLY A 59 4.80 6.42 9.92
N LEU A 60 4.29 5.20 9.76
CA LEU A 60 4.87 3.99 10.29
C LEU A 60 5.05 2.96 9.17
N MET A 61 6.22 2.36 9.12
CA MET A 61 6.49 1.18 8.30
C MET A 61 6.92 0.01 9.17
N PHE A 62 6.55 -1.19 8.77
CA PHE A 62 7.00 -2.43 9.38
C PHE A 62 7.97 -3.11 8.42
N PHE A 63 9.18 -3.41 8.92
CA PHE A 63 10.21 -4.04 8.12
C PHE A 63 11.10 -4.94 8.99
N GLU A 64 11.31 -6.19 8.58
CA GLU A 64 12.10 -7.20 9.29
C GLU A 64 11.76 -7.27 10.80
N ASN A 65 10.49 -7.40 11.13
CA ASN A 65 9.94 -7.47 12.50
C ASN A 65 10.19 -6.21 13.37
N GLN A 66 10.42 -5.06 12.76
CA GLN A 66 10.60 -3.79 13.46
C GLN A 66 9.65 -2.73 12.93
N VAL A 67 9.14 -1.86 13.82
CA VAL A 67 8.36 -0.69 13.45
C VAL A 67 9.30 0.51 13.30
N PHE A 68 9.25 1.16 12.14
CA PHE A 68 10.00 2.37 11.82
C PHE A 68 9.06 3.56 11.85
N LEU A 69 9.39 4.55 12.68
CA LEU A 69 8.65 5.79 12.81
C LEU A 69 9.30 6.90 11.98
N PHE A 70 8.60 7.33 10.94
CA PHE A 70 8.94 8.50 10.14
C PHE A 70 8.31 9.73 10.80
N LYS A 71 9.12 10.52 11.51
CA LYS A 71 8.66 11.69 12.29
C LYS A 71 8.53 12.95 11.45
N GLU A 72 9.24 12.99 10.35
CA GLU A 72 9.34 14.14 9.46
C GLU A 72 9.18 13.67 8.02
N PRO A 73 8.61 14.50 7.13
CA PRO A 73 8.51 14.17 5.72
C PRO A 73 9.89 13.98 5.09
N MET A 74 10.00 12.97 4.24
CA MET A 74 11.18 12.75 3.41
C MET A 74 10.90 13.17 1.97
N MET A 75 11.88 13.77 1.31
CA MET A 75 11.70 14.37 -0.01
C MET A 75 12.70 13.82 -1.01
N VAL A 76 12.25 13.59 -2.24
CA VAL A 76 13.11 13.23 -3.36
C VAL A 76 12.72 14.04 -4.60
N LYS A 77 13.71 14.64 -5.26
CA LYS A 77 13.49 15.34 -6.53
C LYS A 77 13.28 14.34 -7.66
N TYR A 78 12.42 14.71 -8.60
CA TYR A 78 12.19 13.95 -9.82
C TYR A 78 12.32 14.83 -11.06
N GLU A 79 12.63 14.22 -12.18
CA GLU A 79 12.74 14.85 -13.48
C GLU A 79 11.98 14.02 -14.53
N PRO A 80 11.51 14.65 -15.64
CA PRO A 80 10.91 13.92 -16.75
C PRO A 80 11.96 13.03 -17.44
N THR A 81 11.75 11.74 -17.44
CA THR A 81 12.67 10.77 -18.05
C THR A 81 12.06 10.01 -19.21
N ASN A 82 10.72 10.08 -19.39
CA ASN A 82 9.97 9.21 -20.32
C ASN A 82 10.20 7.71 -20.11
N THR A 83 10.87 7.32 -19.03
CA THR A 83 11.07 5.93 -18.59
C THR A 83 10.28 5.68 -17.30
N THR A 84 9.99 4.41 -17.02
CA THR A 84 9.32 4.07 -15.76
C THR A 84 10.31 4.17 -14.61
N MET A 85 10.02 5.07 -13.68
CA MET A 85 10.76 5.26 -12.43
C MET A 85 10.03 4.55 -11.29
N VAL A 86 10.79 4.04 -10.34
CA VAL A 86 10.27 3.49 -9.08
C VAL A 86 10.88 4.25 -7.91
N LEU A 87 10.04 4.71 -7.00
CA LEU A 87 10.46 5.25 -5.71
C LEU A 87 10.50 4.12 -4.70
N LYS A 88 11.63 3.97 -4.04
CA LYS A 88 11.89 2.94 -3.04
C LYS A 88 12.29 3.58 -1.72
N VAL A 89 11.87 2.96 -0.63
CA VAL A 89 12.51 3.16 0.68
C VAL A 89 13.53 2.04 0.89
N CYS A 90 14.75 2.43 1.26
CA CYS A 90 15.89 1.53 1.44
C CYS A 90 16.29 1.52 2.92
N PHE A 91 16.29 0.34 3.52
CA PHE A 91 16.71 0.13 4.90
C PHE A 91 18.13 -0.46 4.92
N SER A 92 19.06 0.20 5.62
CA SER A 92 20.40 -0.34 5.81
C SER A 92 20.38 -1.58 6.71
N ASN A 93 21.48 -2.32 6.77
CA ASN A 93 21.67 -3.33 7.81
C ASN A 93 21.70 -2.67 9.21
N GLU A 94 21.30 -3.44 10.23
CA GLU A 94 21.39 -2.97 11.61
C GLU A 94 22.86 -2.66 11.98
N MET A 95 23.07 -1.46 12.46
CA MET A 95 24.35 -0.97 12.97
C MET A 95 24.22 -0.75 14.49
N ARG A 96 25.36 -0.77 15.17
CA ARG A 96 25.43 -0.54 16.63
C ARG A 96 26.59 0.39 16.96
N ASP A 97 26.31 1.29 17.86
CA ASP A 97 27.32 2.06 18.58
C ASP A 97 27.29 1.77 20.10
N ALA A 98 27.95 2.60 20.91
CA ALA A 98 27.98 2.41 22.36
C ALA A 98 26.60 2.61 23.04
N SER A 99 25.66 3.29 22.40
CA SER A 99 24.38 3.73 22.99
C SER A 99 23.15 3.22 22.24
N TYR A 100 23.26 2.97 20.93
CA TYR A 100 22.11 2.71 20.06
C TYR A 100 22.35 1.52 19.12
N ARG A 101 21.25 0.84 18.80
CA ARG A 101 21.09 0.06 17.58
C ARG A 101 20.30 0.94 16.62
N TYR A 102 20.74 1.07 15.38
CA TYR A 102 20.08 1.93 14.40
C TYR A 102 20.18 1.37 13.00
N ARG A 103 19.29 1.80 12.13
CA ARG A 103 19.32 1.60 10.69
C ARG A 103 19.13 2.95 10.02
N GLU A 104 19.86 3.18 8.99
CA GLU A 104 19.62 4.32 8.10
C GLU A 104 18.52 3.96 7.13
N VAL A 105 17.68 4.95 6.84
CA VAL A 105 16.55 4.80 5.92
C VAL A 105 16.60 5.94 4.91
N ASP A 106 16.67 5.58 3.63
CA ASP A 106 16.77 6.52 2.53
C ASP A 106 15.65 6.34 1.52
N LEU A 107 15.29 7.42 0.82
CA LEU A 107 14.44 7.37 -0.37
C LEU A 107 15.30 7.37 -1.62
N VAL A 108 15.08 6.38 -2.48
CA VAL A 108 15.84 6.23 -3.73
C VAL A 108 14.89 6.16 -4.92
N LEU A 109 15.12 7.03 -5.89
CA LEU A 109 14.44 7.00 -7.19
C LEU A 109 15.32 6.25 -8.20
N SER A 110 14.77 5.24 -8.88
CA SER A 110 15.54 4.33 -9.74
C SER A 110 14.72 3.88 -10.95
N GLU A 111 15.40 3.61 -12.07
CA GLU A 111 14.82 2.90 -13.23
C GLU A 111 14.75 1.38 -13.00
N GLN A 112 15.49 0.86 -12.04
CA GLN A 112 15.51 -0.57 -11.72
C GLN A 112 14.26 -0.96 -10.94
N LEU A 113 13.27 -1.55 -11.61
CA LEU A 113 12.00 -1.97 -11.03
C LEU A 113 12.10 -3.17 -10.08
N THR A 114 13.17 -3.96 -10.18
CA THR A 114 13.41 -5.10 -9.29
C THR A 114 13.87 -4.62 -7.92
N LEU A 115 13.19 -5.08 -6.88
CA LEU A 115 13.56 -4.77 -5.50
C LEU A 115 14.72 -5.65 -5.05
N GLN A 116 15.66 -5.04 -4.34
CA GLN A 116 16.75 -5.75 -3.66
C GLN A 116 16.36 -6.02 -2.19
N LYS A 117 17.20 -6.81 -1.50
CA LYS A 117 17.02 -7.00 -0.06
C LYS A 117 17.18 -5.65 0.66
N GLY A 118 16.26 -5.33 1.52
CA GLY A 118 16.25 -4.05 2.23
C GLY A 118 15.45 -2.96 1.53
N GLU A 119 14.79 -3.24 0.40
CA GLU A 119 14.01 -2.26 -0.34
C GLU A 119 12.51 -2.56 -0.28
N LEU A 120 11.69 -1.52 -0.11
CA LEU A 120 10.25 -1.53 -0.31
C LEU A 120 9.86 -0.50 -1.36
N GLU A 121 8.98 -0.89 -2.28
CA GLU A 121 8.45 0.02 -3.29
C GLU A 121 7.35 0.91 -2.70
N LEU A 122 7.42 2.21 -2.99
CA LEU A 122 6.41 3.18 -2.60
C LEU A 122 5.49 3.60 -3.74
N CYS A 123 6.04 3.77 -4.94
CA CYS A 123 5.24 4.04 -6.13
C CYS A 123 6.05 3.83 -7.41
N ARG A 124 5.35 3.78 -8.54
CA ARG A 124 5.92 3.90 -9.89
C ARG A 124 5.29 5.07 -10.61
N PHE A 125 6.03 5.62 -11.57
CA PHE A 125 5.49 6.61 -12.47
C PHE A 125 6.32 6.70 -13.75
N LYS A 126 5.71 7.30 -14.78
CA LYS A 126 6.38 7.67 -16.02
C LYS A 126 5.98 9.10 -16.33
N LEU A 127 6.95 10.01 -16.33
CA LEU A 127 6.68 11.43 -16.48
C LEU A 127 7.13 11.91 -17.85
N GLN A 128 6.23 12.56 -18.57
CA GLN A 128 6.49 13.20 -19.85
C GLN A 128 7.11 14.59 -19.66
N GLU A 129 7.87 15.04 -20.66
CA GLU A 129 8.44 16.38 -20.63
C GLU A 129 7.33 17.45 -20.62
N GLY A 130 7.46 18.41 -19.72
CA GLY A 130 6.47 19.48 -19.52
C GLY A 130 5.24 19.12 -18.70
N ALA A 131 5.06 17.84 -18.32
CA ALA A 131 3.96 17.40 -17.45
C ALA A 131 4.32 17.55 -15.96
N ARG A 132 3.30 17.50 -15.11
CA ARG A 132 3.43 17.47 -13.65
C ARG A 132 2.91 16.14 -13.10
N LEU A 133 3.64 15.60 -12.17
CA LEU A 133 3.27 14.34 -11.54
C LEU A 133 2.07 14.51 -10.60
N ARG A 134 1.04 13.72 -10.81
CA ARG A 134 -0.23 13.75 -10.08
C ARG A 134 -0.30 12.60 -9.08
N TYR A 135 -0.83 12.86 -7.88
CA TYR A 135 -1.04 11.86 -6.82
C TYR A 135 -2.53 11.70 -6.44
N LEU A 136 -3.40 12.56 -6.93
CA LEU A 136 -4.85 12.45 -6.75
C LEU A 136 -5.45 11.68 -7.92
N TYR A 137 -6.36 10.78 -7.63
CA TYR A 137 -7.04 9.93 -8.61
C TYR A 137 -8.49 10.37 -8.78
N GLN A 138 -8.99 10.30 -10.01
CA GLN A 138 -10.38 10.64 -10.34
C GLN A 138 -11.33 9.50 -9.96
N ASP A 139 -10.93 8.27 -10.23
CA ASP A 139 -11.69 7.05 -9.96
C ASP A 139 -10.74 5.87 -9.70
N PHE A 140 -11.33 4.67 -9.58
CA PHE A 140 -10.56 3.45 -9.34
C PHE A 140 -9.65 3.09 -10.51
N GLU A 141 -10.10 3.26 -11.75
CA GLU A 141 -9.33 2.94 -12.96
C GLU A 141 -8.13 3.87 -13.16
N ASP A 142 -8.29 5.15 -12.82
CA ASP A 142 -7.25 6.18 -12.93
C ASP A 142 -5.95 5.86 -12.16
N ARG A 143 -6.04 4.99 -11.14
CA ARG A 143 -4.87 4.54 -10.37
C ARG A 143 -3.83 3.76 -11.18
N ASN A 144 -4.22 3.22 -12.33
CA ASN A 144 -3.34 2.51 -13.25
C ASN A 144 -3.01 3.31 -14.52
N THR A 145 -3.16 4.62 -14.47
CA THR A 145 -2.77 5.51 -15.57
C THR A 145 -1.25 5.43 -15.78
N GLU A 146 -0.82 5.23 -17.02
CA GLU A 146 0.59 4.98 -17.37
C GLU A 146 1.46 6.21 -17.16
N TYR A 147 0.95 7.40 -17.49
CA TYR A 147 1.73 8.63 -17.51
C TYR A 147 1.28 9.63 -16.44
N ASP A 148 2.22 10.43 -15.99
CA ASP A 148 2.04 11.64 -15.19
C ASP A 148 1.25 11.43 -13.87
N THR A 149 1.14 10.16 -13.42
CA THR A 149 0.41 9.78 -12.21
C THR A 149 1.26 8.83 -11.35
N LEU A 150 1.25 9.04 -10.04
CA LEU A 150 1.87 8.08 -9.11
C LEU A 150 1.05 6.79 -9.08
N ASN A 151 1.63 5.68 -9.49
CA ASN A 151 1.02 4.36 -9.37
C ASN A 151 1.48 3.71 -8.07
N THR A 152 0.58 3.60 -7.09
CA THR A 152 0.81 2.99 -5.77
C THR A 152 0.28 1.56 -5.65
N ILE A 153 -0.12 0.93 -6.76
CA ILE A 153 -0.70 -0.43 -6.75
C ILE A 153 0.30 -1.46 -6.21
N HIS A 154 1.58 -1.26 -6.51
CA HIS A 154 2.65 -2.16 -6.08
C HIS A 154 3.08 -1.98 -4.62
N THR A 155 2.74 -0.85 -4.01
CA THR A 155 3.13 -0.50 -2.64
C THR A 155 2.62 -1.55 -1.66
N PRO A 156 3.51 -2.18 -0.86
CA PRO A 156 3.09 -3.16 0.12
C PRO A 156 2.50 -2.46 1.36
N TYR A 157 1.29 -2.81 1.73
CA TYR A 157 0.72 -2.47 3.03
C TYR A 157 0.80 -3.67 3.97
N THR A 158 1.16 -3.40 5.20
CA THR A 158 1.37 -4.44 6.22
C THR A 158 0.06 -5.12 6.58
N ALA A 159 0.02 -6.45 6.45
CA ALA A 159 -1.09 -7.27 6.88
C ALA A 159 -0.57 -8.62 7.41
N LYS A 160 -1.43 -9.35 8.14
CA LYS A 160 -1.08 -10.66 8.69
C LYS A 160 -0.83 -11.67 7.56
N GLY A 161 0.30 -12.35 7.62
CA GLY A 161 0.73 -13.38 6.68
C GLY A 161 1.43 -12.80 5.45
N ARG A 162 0.77 -11.94 4.67
CA ARG A 162 1.32 -11.37 3.43
C ARG A 162 0.96 -9.90 3.31
N SER A 163 1.86 -9.08 2.75
CA SER A 163 1.55 -7.69 2.40
C SER A 163 0.38 -7.61 1.41
N THR A 164 -0.39 -6.55 1.48
CA THR A 164 -1.62 -6.38 0.73
C THR A 164 -1.69 -5.03 0.01
N LEU A 165 -2.80 -4.77 -0.68
CA LEU A 165 -3.09 -3.48 -1.30
C LEU A 165 -3.31 -2.38 -0.27
N SER A 166 -3.06 -1.15 -0.67
CA SER A 166 -3.40 0.05 0.08
C SER A 166 -4.87 0.06 0.51
N PRO A 167 -5.17 0.45 1.76
CA PRO A 167 -6.54 0.72 2.18
C PRO A 167 -7.27 1.73 1.30
N ASP A 168 -6.55 2.73 0.77
CA ASP A 168 -7.12 3.72 -0.13
C ASP A 168 -7.57 3.11 -1.46
N ILE A 169 -6.82 2.15 -2.00
CA ILE A 169 -7.22 1.41 -3.20
C ILE A 169 -8.47 0.57 -2.92
N THR A 170 -8.46 -0.22 -1.84
CA THR A 170 -9.59 -1.10 -1.53
C THR A 170 -10.85 -0.33 -1.18
N ARG A 171 -10.73 0.79 -0.45
CA ARG A 171 -11.84 1.70 -0.16
C ARG A 171 -12.38 2.40 -1.41
N GLY A 172 -11.50 2.77 -2.36
CA GLY A 172 -11.91 3.29 -3.67
C GLY A 172 -12.79 2.30 -4.42
N PHE A 173 -12.34 1.05 -4.53
CA PHE A 173 -13.13 -0.04 -5.10
C PHE A 173 -14.50 -0.18 -4.41
N ALA A 174 -14.51 -0.24 -3.06
CA ALA A 174 -15.73 -0.46 -2.31
C ALA A 174 -16.76 0.67 -2.49
N ARG A 175 -16.32 1.93 -2.54
CA ARG A 175 -17.20 3.08 -2.77
C ARG A 175 -17.84 3.01 -4.16
N GLU A 176 -17.05 2.83 -5.19
CA GLU A 176 -17.55 2.78 -6.56
C GLU A 176 -18.46 1.55 -6.82
N MET A 177 -18.18 0.42 -6.17
CA MET A 177 -19.06 -0.76 -6.23
C MET A 177 -20.42 -0.48 -5.57
N LEU A 178 -20.45 0.18 -4.41
CA LEU A 178 -21.68 0.49 -3.70
C LEU A 178 -22.56 1.57 -4.40
N GLU A 179 -21.99 2.32 -5.33
CA GLU A 179 -22.72 3.26 -6.19
C GLU A 179 -23.50 2.56 -7.32
N GLN A 180 -23.26 1.25 -7.57
CA GLN A 180 -23.93 0.52 -8.63
C GLN A 180 -25.34 0.06 -8.19
N GLU A 181 -26.35 0.30 -9.06
CA GLU A 181 -27.76 0.00 -8.73
C GLU A 181 -28.06 -1.50 -8.52
N ASN A 182 -27.32 -2.38 -9.19
CA ASN A 182 -27.62 -3.82 -9.23
C ASN A 182 -26.53 -4.67 -8.55
N ILE A 183 -25.86 -4.13 -7.55
CA ILE A 183 -24.83 -4.86 -6.79
C ILE A 183 -25.47 -6.05 -6.05
N CYS A 184 -24.84 -7.22 -6.10
CA CYS A 184 -25.31 -8.38 -5.35
C CYS A 184 -24.97 -8.28 -3.86
N ASP A 185 -25.72 -8.97 -3.00
CA ASP A 185 -25.53 -8.94 -1.53
C ASP A 185 -24.11 -9.36 -1.12
N PHE A 186 -23.51 -10.30 -1.82
CA PHE A 186 -22.15 -10.75 -1.53
C PHE A 186 -21.11 -9.62 -1.75
N ASP A 187 -21.23 -8.89 -2.86
CA ASP A 187 -20.36 -7.76 -3.16
C ASP A 187 -20.61 -6.59 -2.19
N ALA A 188 -21.88 -6.31 -1.91
CA ALA A 188 -22.25 -5.27 -0.95
C ALA A 188 -21.68 -5.53 0.45
N LEU A 189 -21.82 -6.75 0.96
CA LEU A 189 -21.26 -7.15 2.26
C LEU A 189 -19.75 -7.02 2.30
N PHE A 190 -19.05 -7.46 1.24
CA PHE A 190 -17.61 -7.32 1.15
C PHE A 190 -17.16 -5.85 1.12
N CYS A 191 -17.85 -5.01 0.35
CA CYS A 191 -17.56 -3.58 0.30
C CYS A 191 -17.81 -2.88 1.65
N LEU A 192 -18.91 -3.20 2.33
CA LEU A 192 -19.17 -2.67 3.68
C LEU A 192 -18.11 -3.12 4.69
N GLN A 193 -17.64 -4.37 4.60
CA GLN A 193 -16.54 -4.86 5.42
C GLN A 193 -15.23 -4.10 5.17
N ILE A 194 -14.91 -3.77 3.90
CA ILE A 194 -13.77 -2.94 3.55
C ILE A 194 -13.88 -1.55 4.19
N LEU A 195 -15.04 -0.91 4.07
CA LEU A 195 -15.26 0.45 4.59
C LEU A 195 -15.25 0.51 6.13
N ALA A 196 -15.68 -0.57 6.80
CA ALA A 196 -15.69 -0.68 8.25
C ALA A 196 -14.32 -1.08 8.84
N ALA A 197 -13.38 -1.52 8.02
CA ALA A 197 -12.07 -1.98 8.49
C ALA A 197 -11.15 -0.82 8.88
N ASP A 198 -10.58 -0.90 10.09
CA ASP A 198 -9.54 0.04 10.57
C ASP A 198 -8.15 -0.31 10.01
N LYS A 199 -7.95 -1.56 9.61
CA LYS A 199 -6.68 -2.09 9.07
C LYS A 199 -6.81 -2.49 7.61
N PRO A 200 -5.70 -2.60 6.87
CA PRO A 200 -5.74 -3.11 5.50
C PRO A 200 -6.41 -4.48 5.44
N ILE A 201 -7.24 -4.69 4.43
CA ILE A 201 -7.85 -6.00 4.16
C ILE A 201 -6.74 -6.98 3.79
N THR A 202 -6.73 -8.15 4.42
CA THR A 202 -5.70 -9.15 4.16
C THR A 202 -5.71 -9.61 2.70
N LYS A 203 -4.54 -9.92 2.16
CA LYS A 203 -4.41 -10.44 0.79
C LYS A 203 -5.27 -11.69 0.57
N ASP A 204 -5.35 -12.56 1.58
CA ASP A 204 -6.14 -13.79 1.51
C ASP A 204 -7.65 -13.51 1.39
N ALA A 205 -8.15 -12.46 2.06
CA ALA A 205 -9.55 -12.06 1.93
C ALA A 205 -9.84 -11.49 0.53
N LEU A 206 -8.94 -10.66 -0.02
CA LEU A 206 -9.06 -10.13 -1.39
C LEU A 206 -9.05 -11.26 -2.43
N VAL A 207 -8.09 -12.18 -2.31
CA VAL A 207 -7.98 -13.33 -3.21
C VAL A 207 -9.22 -14.22 -3.12
N SER A 208 -9.68 -14.54 -1.90
CA SER A 208 -10.87 -15.37 -1.70
C SER A 208 -12.14 -14.72 -2.26
N TYR A 209 -12.29 -13.41 -2.12
CA TYR A 209 -13.38 -12.67 -2.74
C TYR A 209 -13.36 -12.80 -4.27
N ILE A 210 -12.21 -12.54 -4.89
CA ILE A 210 -12.03 -12.61 -6.35
C ILE A 210 -12.30 -14.05 -6.85
N GLU A 211 -11.71 -15.06 -6.22
CA GLU A 211 -11.87 -16.45 -6.60
C GLU A 211 -13.34 -16.92 -6.51
N HIS A 212 -14.04 -16.51 -5.45
CA HIS A 212 -15.46 -16.79 -5.29
C HIS A 212 -16.29 -16.11 -6.38
N ARG A 213 -16.01 -14.85 -6.67
CA ARG A 213 -16.72 -14.04 -7.66
C ARG A 213 -16.49 -14.51 -9.09
N GLU A 214 -15.25 -14.87 -9.43
CA GLU A 214 -14.85 -15.34 -10.76
C GLU A 214 -14.99 -16.85 -10.95
N LYS A 215 -15.26 -17.61 -9.88
CA LYS A 215 -15.32 -19.09 -9.85
C LYS A 215 -14.06 -19.75 -10.43
N LYS A 216 -12.93 -19.11 -10.24
CA LYS A 216 -11.62 -19.55 -10.72
C LYS A 216 -10.54 -19.21 -9.72
N LYS A 217 -9.57 -20.10 -9.51
CA LYS A 217 -8.40 -19.84 -8.68
C LYS A 217 -7.47 -18.81 -9.32
N LEU A 218 -6.92 -17.95 -8.48
CA LEU A 218 -5.98 -16.91 -8.86
C LEU A 218 -4.55 -17.45 -8.67
N GLU A 219 -3.85 -17.71 -9.77
CA GLU A 219 -2.47 -18.24 -9.74
C GLU A 219 -1.46 -17.16 -9.30
N ASP A 220 -1.59 -15.96 -9.86
CA ASP A 220 -0.81 -14.78 -9.48
C ASP A 220 -1.58 -13.96 -8.46
N THR A 221 -1.00 -13.78 -7.27
CA THR A 221 -1.57 -12.99 -6.17
C THR A 221 -0.76 -11.72 -5.90
N SER A 222 -0.06 -11.19 -6.93
CA SER A 222 0.57 -9.88 -6.85
C SER A 222 -0.47 -8.76 -6.65
N ASN A 223 -0.06 -7.66 -6.05
CA ASN A 223 -0.95 -6.51 -5.84
C ASN A 223 -1.55 -6.00 -7.16
N LEU A 224 -0.73 -5.96 -8.22
CA LEU A 224 -1.20 -5.58 -9.56
C LEU A 224 -2.28 -6.54 -10.07
N ARG A 225 -2.07 -7.83 -9.92
CA ARG A 225 -3.07 -8.82 -10.39
C ARG A 225 -4.37 -8.70 -9.61
N ILE A 226 -4.31 -8.57 -8.30
CA ILE A 226 -5.50 -8.37 -7.46
C ILE A 226 -6.23 -7.09 -7.88
N TYR A 227 -5.52 -5.98 -8.06
CA TYR A 227 -6.10 -4.74 -8.55
C TYR A 227 -6.81 -4.90 -9.90
N CYS A 228 -6.16 -5.54 -10.88
CA CYS A 228 -6.74 -5.78 -12.20
C CYS A 228 -8.01 -6.65 -12.15
N GLU A 229 -8.07 -7.64 -11.24
CA GLU A 229 -9.29 -8.44 -11.09
C GLU A 229 -10.41 -7.64 -10.39
N LEU A 230 -10.09 -6.82 -9.38
CA LEU A 230 -11.07 -5.91 -8.77
C LEU A 230 -11.62 -4.91 -9.79
N LEU A 231 -10.74 -4.35 -10.63
CA LEU A 231 -11.15 -3.45 -11.71
C LEU A 231 -12.08 -4.14 -12.71
N ARG A 232 -11.77 -5.39 -13.09
CA ARG A 232 -12.63 -6.19 -13.98
C ARG A 232 -14.01 -6.43 -13.38
N VAL A 233 -14.08 -6.76 -12.09
CA VAL A 233 -15.36 -6.92 -11.37
C VAL A 233 -16.15 -5.61 -11.43
N LEU A 234 -15.52 -4.49 -11.10
CA LEU A 234 -16.15 -3.16 -11.09
C LEU A 234 -16.64 -2.75 -12.51
N GLN A 235 -15.83 -2.92 -13.54
CA GLN A 235 -16.21 -2.62 -14.93
C GLN A 235 -17.37 -3.47 -15.42
N ARG A 236 -17.50 -4.73 -14.96
CA ARG A 236 -18.63 -5.60 -15.26
C ARG A 236 -19.92 -5.06 -14.64
N GLU A 237 -19.88 -4.64 -13.38
CA GLU A 237 -21.04 -4.06 -12.70
C GLU A 237 -21.43 -2.69 -13.29
N LYS A 238 -20.48 -1.87 -13.69
CA LYS A 238 -20.72 -0.63 -14.46
C LYS A 238 -21.27 -0.89 -15.87
N GLY A 239 -21.34 -2.14 -16.34
CA GLY A 239 -21.83 -2.52 -17.67
C GLY A 239 -20.87 -2.22 -18.82
N ILE A 240 -19.66 -1.73 -18.55
CA ILE A 240 -18.65 -1.33 -19.57
C ILE A 240 -18.23 -2.54 -20.41
N LEU A 241 -17.92 -3.66 -19.77
CA LEU A 241 -17.47 -4.88 -20.45
C LEU A 241 -18.55 -5.51 -21.36
N LYS A 242 -19.82 -5.41 -20.99
CA LYS A 242 -20.95 -5.87 -21.83
C LYS A 242 -21.05 -5.07 -23.12
N GLN A 243 -20.79 -3.76 -23.07
CA GLN A 243 -20.83 -2.88 -24.26
C GLN A 243 -19.67 -3.19 -25.21
N GLU A 244 -18.46 -3.44 -24.70
CA GLU A 244 -17.31 -3.81 -25.55
C GLU A 244 -17.50 -5.16 -26.26
N GLU A 245 -18.05 -6.17 -25.59
CA GLU A 245 -18.36 -7.46 -26.22
C GLU A 245 -19.42 -7.33 -27.31
N VAL A 246 -20.44 -6.48 -27.12
CA VAL A 246 -21.48 -6.21 -28.10
C VAL A 246 -20.89 -5.44 -29.27
N GLN A 247 -20.01 -4.48 -29.07
CA GLN A 247 -19.34 -3.74 -30.15
C GLN A 247 -18.38 -4.64 -30.95
N LYS A 248 -17.58 -5.48 -30.29
CA LYS A 248 -16.73 -6.48 -30.95
C LYS A 248 -17.56 -7.44 -31.80
N LYS A 249 -18.68 -7.97 -31.28
CA LYS A 249 -19.59 -8.84 -32.07
C LYS A 249 -20.24 -8.13 -33.28
N LYS A 250 -20.51 -6.82 -33.17
CA LYS A 250 -21.00 -6.02 -34.31
C LYS A 250 -19.91 -5.81 -35.36
N GLN A 251 -18.69 -5.51 -35.00
CA GLN A 251 -17.57 -5.35 -35.93
C GLN A 251 -17.22 -6.65 -36.67
N TRP A 252 -17.36 -7.83 -36.05
CA TRP A 252 -17.16 -9.11 -36.70
C TRP A 252 -18.26 -9.41 -37.76
N LYS A 253 -19.50 -8.94 -37.52
CA LYS A 253 -20.60 -9.12 -38.50
C LYS A 253 -20.50 -8.22 -39.74
N ILE A 254 -19.74 -7.12 -39.67
CA ILE A 254 -19.55 -6.18 -40.79
C ILE A 254 -18.39 -6.64 -41.72
N LYS A 255 -17.60 -7.62 -41.34
CA LYS A 255 -16.45 -8.14 -42.14
C LYS A 255 -16.77 -9.39 -42.99
N VAL A 256 -18.03 -9.76 -43.15
CA VAL A 256 -18.46 -11.00 -43.82
C VAL A 256 -19.53 -10.69 -44.93
N ASP A 257 -19.44 -9.53 -45.59
CA ASP A 257 -20.16 -9.25 -46.85
C ASP A 257 -19.18 -8.82 -47.94
#